data_3cb4b0eefaa0a455e6aa3d62496807bf
#
_entry.id   3cb4b0eefaa0a455e6aa3d62496807bf
#
_cell.length_a   1.000
_cell.length_b   1.000
_cell.length_c   1.000
_cell.angle_alpha   90.00
_cell.angle_beta   90.00
_cell.angle_gamma   90.00
#
_symmetry.space_group_name_H-M   'P 1'
#
loop_
_entity.id
_entity.type
_entity.pdbx_description
1 polymer ?
#
loop_
_entity_poly.entity_id
_entity_poly.type
_entity_poly.pdbx_seq_one_letter_code
_entity_poly.pdbx_strand_id
1 'polypeptide(L)'
;MHAFLHRPLRRLRLLAVPGALCSLLALNGQAATIVVNTTDNTPGAADCSLNEALTSAQMDDGSWGNGACISGNGADTIVFDPAVFPAGSLTAIALAGHSIDLNFTTSDITIDGDQRVALDGGNASRLVSAQGSGVQLTLRGLPLRGGQTAAGEDGGAIYLDNGVTLRLERSVVQDSTAGINGGGLYSRDSTVTIVDSVFSGNQAGGQGGAIYSTGSGSLTVERSRLSGNTARTLGGGLRSGVPTTMTDSTVTGNVLVSPGSGAGVSFTLTRPRTLHGNQITNNAPGNNCGGETFTGTGNRYWPASDTSCPAAAGAIAKAPQAITFTTAPPAGARVGDTYDVAAVGGASGNPVMFAVDALTAAICSASGSTIRFQAAGTCTINASQLGDADHDAATQAVQMAAVGQGPSRVTLTSSANPSRSGQSLSFSVVVAPDVSLGTAAVPTGTVEIMAGGLSLGTAGLSNARAIIATTQLTAAGPHAIVARYGGDANYLAADSGAWAQTVEPAAPAPATATPVPALGPWGVLLCAVLTGWAGLRLRRVHGT
;
A
#
# COMPACT_ATOMS: atom_id res chain seq x y z
N MET A 1 30.72 52.50 -77.45
CA MET A 1 31.97 53.30 -77.37
C MET A 1 32.75 52.81 -76.20
N HIS A 2 33.96 52.35 -76.48
CA HIS A 2 35.11 52.04 -75.59
C HIS A 2 34.91 51.11 -74.41
N ALA A 3 35.42 49.98 -74.43
CA ALA A 3 36.73 49.35 -74.71
C ALA A 3 37.64 49.22 -73.48
N PHE A 4 38.05 47.96 -73.25
CA PHE A 4 39.29 47.46 -72.61
C PHE A 4 39.45 47.59 -71.08
N LEU A 5 39.85 46.61 -70.35
CA LEU A 5 41.06 45.78 -70.48
C LEU A 5 41.02 44.51 -69.62
N HIS A 6 41.47 43.41 -70.17
CA HIS A 6 41.88 42.18 -69.52
C HIS A 6 43.07 42.34 -68.56
N ARG A 7 43.08 41.64 -67.46
CA ARG A 7 44.28 40.96 -66.96
C ARG A 7 43.92 39.78 -66.07
N PRO A 8 44.67 38.65 -66.07
CA PRO A 8 44.32 37.39 -65.45
C PRO A 8 44.85 37.31 -64.03
N LEU A 9 44.08 36.81 -63.13
CA LEU A 9 44.53 36.51 -61.80
C LEU A 9 44.67 34.99 -61.56
N ARG A 10 45.80 34.66 -61.01
CA ARG A 10 46.41 33.37 -60.72
C ARG A 10 45.48 32.46 -59.98
N ARG A 11 45.47 31.19 -60.34
CA ARG A 11 44.90 30.09 -59.62
C ARG A 11 45.63 29.92 -58.25
N LEU A 12 44.94 30.23 -57.20
CA LEU A 12 45.32 29.77 -55.83
C LEU A 12 44.67 28.42 -55.60
N ARG A 13 45.49 27.38 -55.52
CA ARG A 13 45.01 26.05 -55.07
C ARG A 13 44.73 26.13 -53.58
N LEU A 14 43.45 26.13 -53.23
CA LEU A 14 43.05 25.86 -51.85
C LEU A 14 43.09 24.36 -51.63
N LEU A 15 43.94 23.90 -50.72
CA LEU A 15 43.96 22.58 -50.17
C LEU A 15 42.65 22.37 -49.42
N ALA A 16 41.85 21.42 -49.88
CA ALA A 16 40.67 20.97 -49.16
C ALA A 16 41.12 20.19 -47.90
N VAL A 17 40.90 20.78 -46.74
CA VAL A 17 40.92 20.07 -45.46
C VAL A 17 39.57 19.32 -45.38
N PRO A 18 39.56 17.99 -45.16
CA PRO A 18 38.30 17.31 -44.93
C PRO A 18 37.75 17.78 -43.58
N GLY A 19 36.74 18.65 -43.63
CA GLY A 19 35.95 19.02 -42.49
C GLY A 19 35.26 17.75 -41.95
N ALA A 20 35.64 17.36 -40.78
CA ALA A 20 34.88 16.38 -40.00
C ALA A 20 33.46 16.93 -39.85
N LEU A 21 32.53 16.33 -40.57
CA LEU A 21 31.10 16.47 -40.34
C LEU A 21 30.84 15.87 -38.96
N CYS A 22 30.86 16.71 -37.91
CA CYS A 22 30.33 16.36 -36.62
C CYS A 22 28.82 16.22 -36.83
N SER A 23 28.38 15.05 -37.25
CA SER A 23 26.99 14.66 -37.14
C SER A 23 26.69 14.70 -35.64
N LEU A 24 26.00 15.76 -35.19
CA LEU A 24 25.20 15.66 -33.98
C LEU A 24 24.19 14.53 -34.23
N LEU A 25 24.57 13.33 -33.86
CA LEU A 25 23.62 12.30 -33.49
C LEU A 25 22.85 12.94 -32.34
N ALA A 26 21.64 13.44 -32.61
CA ALA A 26 20.65 13.55 -31.59
C ALA A 26 20.55 12.13 -30.99
N LEU A 27 21.16 11.91 -29.86
CA LEU A 27 20.85 10.78 -28.98
C LEU A 27 19.37 10.97 -28.69
N ASN A 28 18.51 10.34 -29.49
CA ASN A 28 17.13 10.11 -29.09
C ASN A 28 17.26 9.35 -27.79
N GLY A 29 16.95 10.02 -26.68
CA GLY A 29 16.96 9.41 -25.38
C GLY A 29 16.12 8.14 -25.44
N GLN A 30 16.74 7.00 -25.18
CA GLN A 30 15.98 5.75 -25.07
C GLN A 30 15.24 5.80 -23.74
N ALA A 31 13.92 5.56 -23.78
CA ALA A 31 13.09 5.43 -22.60
C ALA A 31 13.75 4.54 -21.54
N ALA A 32 13.82 5.01 -20.30
CA ALA A 32 14.38 4.23 -19.21
C ALA A 32 13.32 3.32 -18.58
N THR A 33 13.76 2.18 -18.05
CA THR A 33 12.93 1.34 -17.19
C THR A 33 13.47 1.45 -15.77
N ILE A 34 12.76 2.16 -14.91
CA ILE A 34 13.15 2.40 -13.52
C ILE A 34 12.48 1.36 -12.64
N VAL A 35 13.26 0.65 -11.82
CA VAL A 35 12.77 -0.47 -11.02
C VAL A 35 12.65 -0.05 -9.55
N VAL A 36 11.42 -0.01 -9.04
CA VAL A 36 11.14 0.17 -7.62
C VAL A 36 11.42 -1.14 -6.89
N ASN A 37 12.28 -1.12 -5.89
CA ASN A 37 12.74 -2.31 -5.17
C ASN A 37 12.50 -2.25 -3.64
N THR A 38 11.63 -1.36 -3.19
CA THR A 38 11.21 -1.27 -1.78
C THR A 38 9.73 -0.89 -1.67
N THR A 39 9.09 -1.33 -0.60
CA THR A 39 7.73 -0.89 -0.22
C THR A 39 7.74 0.41 0.59
N ASP A 40 8.91 0.83 1.09
CA ASP A 40 9.09 2.10 1.78
C ASP A 40 9.10 3.23 0.75
N ASN A 41 8.22 4.20 0.92
CA ASN A 41 8.11 5.37 0.05
C ASN A 41 8.71 6.64 0.66
N THR A 42 9.51 6.51 1.73
CA THR A 42 10.21 7.66 2.34
C THR A 42 11.36 8.12 1.45
N PRO A 43 11.50 9.42 1.18
CA PRO A 43 12.63 9.96 0.42
C PRO A 43 13.97 9.72 1.12
N GLY A 44 15.02 9.36 0.35
CA GLY A 44 16.37 9.20 0.86
C GLY A 44 16.69 7.79 1.41
N ALA A 45 15.86 6.81 1.12
CA ALA A 45 16.18 5.40 1.39
C ALA A 45 17.41 4.92 0.60
N ALA A 46 18.04 3.84 1.07
CA ALA A 46 19.15 3.21 0.34
C ALA A 46 18.68 2.46 -0.92
N ASP A 47 17.37 2.26 -1.06
CA ASP A 47 16.70 1.53 -2.12
C ASP A 47 15.92 2.47 -3.02
N CYS A 48 15.62 2.04 -4.25
CA CYS A 48 14.80 2.82 -5.18
C CYS A 48 13.32 2.77 -4.78
N SER A 49 12.86 3.79 -4.08
CA SER A 49 11.44 3.96 -3.72
C SER A 49 10.61 4.48 -4.91
N LEU A 50 9.29 4.39 -4.81
CA LEU A 50 8.40 4.94 -5.84
C LEU A 50 8.59 6.47 -6.00
N ASN A 51 8.79 7.19 -4.90
CA ASN A 51 9.01 8.64 -4.92
C ASN A 51 10.33 9.00 -5.65
N GLU A 52 11.39 8.27 -5.37
CA GLU A 52 12.68 8.47 -6.05
C GLU A 52 12.63 8.08 -7.53
N ALA A 53 11.95 6.97 -7.86
CA ALA A 53 11.72 6.55 -9.24
C ALA A 53 10.95 7.62 -10.05
N LEU A 54 9.92 8.20 -9.45
CA LEU A 54 9.16 9.31 -10.05
C LEU A 54 10.01 10.56 -10.22
N THR A 55 10.82 10.90 -9.23
CA THR A 55 11.74 12.05 -9.32
C THR A 55 12.78 11.85 -10.43
N SER A 56 13.35 10.64 -10.52
CA SER A 56 14.25 10.26 -11.61
C SER A 56 13.60 10.39 -12.98
N ALA A 57 12.36 9.88 -13.14
CA ALA A 57 11.62 9.96 -14.39
C ALA A 57 11.24 11.39 -14.78
N GLN A 58 10.91 12.25 -13.81
CA GLN A 58 10.52 13.64 -14.08
C GLN A 58 11.67 14.55 -14.45
N MET A 59 12.86 14.29 -13.95
CA MET A 59 14.03 15.18 -14.12
C MET A 59 14.98 14.73 -15.23
N ASP A 60 14.75 13.56 -15.83
CA ASP A 60 15.69 12.94 -16.78
C ASP A 60 17.13 12.90 -16.23
N ASP A 61 17.27 12.85 -14.90
CA ASP A 61 18.52 13.03 -14.18
C ASP A 61 18.53 12.13 -12.94
N GLY A 62 19.43 11.16 -12.90
CA GLY A 62 19.64 10.30 -11.74
C GLY A 62 20.42 10.94 -10.60
N SER A 63 20.59 12.26 -10.58
CA SER A 63 21.31 12.97 -9.51
C SER A 63 20.45 13.19 -8.25
N TRP A 64 19.16 12.98 -8.33
CA TRP A 64 18.23 13.09 -7.22
C TRP A 64 17.85 11.69 -6.69
N GLY A 65 18.23 11.44 -5.50
CA GLY A 65 18.18 10.15 -4.83
C GLY A 65 19.60 9.67 -4.55
N ASN A 66 19.80 8.82 -3.61
CA ASN A 66 21.13 8.28 -3.22
C ASN A 66 21.76 7.38 -4.29
N GLY A 67 21.43 7.53 -5.57
CA GLY A 67 21.87 6.70 -6.67
C GLY A 67 21.24 5.30 -6.69
N ALA A 68 20.17 5.08 -5.92
CA ALA A 68 19.45 3.80 -5.88
C ALA A 68 18.58 3.58 -7.13
N CYS A 69 17.98 4.65 -7.68
CA CYS A 69 17.25 4.60 -8.95
C CYS A 69 18.15 4.96 -10.12
N ILE A 70 17.94 4.30 -11.27
CA ILE A 70 18.57 4.73 -12.52
C ILE A 70 17.97 6.04 -12.99
N SER A 71 18.73 6.82 -13.74
CA SER A 71 18.25 8.07 -14.36
C SER A 71 17.13 7.81 -15.35
N GLY A 72 16.11 8.65 -15.31
CA GLY A 72 15.12 8.74 -16.36
C GLY A 72 15.74 9.29 -17.66
N ASN A 73 15.06 9.07 -18.77
CA ASN A 73 15.46 9.58 -20.09
C ASN A 73 14.28 9.52 -21.07
N GLY A 74 13.56 10.61 -21.22
CA GLY A 74 12.43 10.71 -22.16
C GLY A 74 11.15 10.07 -21.65
N ALA A 75 10.62 9.09 -22.39
CA ALA A 75 9.38 8.38 -22.01
C ALA A 75 9.68 7.20 -21.09
N ASP A 76 9.59 7.40 -19.80
CA ASP A 76 10.05 6.42 -18.82
C ASP A 76 8.97 5.46 -18.37
N THR A 77 9.39 4.24 -18.04
CA THR A 77 8.52 3.23 -17.45
C THR A 77 9.03 2.84 -16.05
N ILE A 78 8.20 3.07 -15.06
CA ILE A 78 8.43 2.64 -13.68
C ILE A 78 7.78 1.26 -13.52
N VAL A 79 8.56 0.28 -13.10
CA VAL A 79 8.15 -1.09 -12.82
C VAL A 79 8.57 -1.49 -11.40
N PHE A 80 8.12 -2.65 -10.94
CA PHE A 80 8.31 -3.09 -9.56
C PHE A 80 9.07 -4.43 -9.52
N ASP A 81 10.10 -4.51 -8.68
CA ASP A 81 10.95 -5.70 -8.56
C ASP A 81 10.13 -6.93 -8.12
N PRO A 82 10.10 -8.01 -8.91
CA PRO A 82 9.37 -9.21 -8.54
C PRO A 82 9.85 -9.90 -7.25
N ALA A 83 11.06 -9.61 -6.79
CA ALA A 83 11.56 -10.11 -5.51
C ALA A 83 10.88 -9.45 -4.31
N VAL A 84 10.49 -8.16 -4.45
CA VAL A 84 9.78 -7.39 -3.41
C VAL A 84 8.26 -7.44 -3.63
N PHE A 85 7.84 -7.47 -4.90
CA PHE A 85 6.44 -7.46 -5.34
C PHE A 85 6.14 -8.73 -6.15
N PRO A 86 6.00 -9.88 -5.50
CA PRO A 86 5.86 -11.16 -6.18
C PRO A 86 4.51 -11.28 -6.91
N ALA A 87 4.53 -12.00 -8.04
CA ALA A 87 3.31 -12.30 -8.77
C ALA A 87 2.32 -13.11 -7.91
N GLY A 88 1.03 -12.82 -8.06
CA GLY A 88 -0.03 -13.50 -7.31
C GLY A 88 -0.27 -12.96 -5.90
N SER A 89 0.46 -11.93 -5.47
CA SER A 89 0.15 -11.17 -4.25
C SER A 89 0.06 -9.68 -4.58
N LEU A 90 -0.89 -8.98 -3.96
CA LEU A 90 -1.02 -7.55 -4.08
C LEU A 90 -0.29 -6.87 -2.91
N THR A 91 0.86 -6.29 -3.18
CA THR A 91 1.64 -5.56 -2.16
C THR A 91 1.27 -4.08 -2.20
N ALA A 92 0.94 -3.49 -1.06
CA ALA A 92 0.62 -2.07 -0.97
C ALA A 92 1.87 -1.21 -0.70
N ILE A 93 2.01 -0.13 -1.45
CA ILE A 93 2.88 0.99 -1.10
C ILE A 93 2.02 2.05 -0.42
N ALA A 94 2.27 2.29 0.86
CA ALA A 94 1.60 3.35 1.60
C ALA A 94 2.20 4.70 1.20
N LEU A 95 1.34 5.63 0.77
CA LEU A 95 1.78 6.98 0.42
C LEU A 95 1.97 7.89 1.64
N ALA A 96 1.46 7.48 2.81
CA ALA A 96 1.69 8.11 4.12
C ALA A 96 1.49 9.65 4.14
N GLY A 97 0.50 10.15 3.39
CA GLY A 97 0.21 11.58 3.28
C GLY A 97 0.95 12.29 2.13
N HIS A 98 1.74 11.58 1.34
CA HIS A 98 2.41 12.09 0.15
C HIS A 98 1.67 11.62 -1.10
N SER A 99 1.36 12.54 -2.01
CA SER A 99 0.82 12.19 -3.33
C SER A 99 1.94 11.99 -4.35
N ILE A 100 1.65 11.28 -5.42
CA ILE A 100 2.44 11.30 -6.65
C ILE A 100 2.15 12.64 -7.33
N ASP A 101 3.12 13.55 -7.31
CA ASP A 101 2.96 14.89 -7.85
C ASP A 101 3.74 15.08 -9.16
N LEU A 102 3.01 15.33 -10.23
CA LEU A 102 3.54 15.54 -11.59
C LEU A 102 3.19 16.96 -12.04
N ASN A 103 3.98 17.93 -11.58
CA ASN A 103 3.72 19.37 -11.81
C ASN A 103 4.74 20.02 -12.75
N PHE A 104 5.53 19.24 -13.47
CA PHE A 104 6.58 19.72 -14.36
C PHE A 104 6.19 19.63 -15.83
N THR A 105 6.81 20.47 -16.65
CA THR A 105 6.29 20.91 -17.94
C THR A 105 6.33 19.90 -19.08
N THR A 106 7.04 18.79 -18.97
CA THR A 106 7.06 17.74 -20.01
C THR A 106 7.53 16.43 -19.40
N SER A 107 6.62 15.52 -19.12
CA SER A 107 6.98 14.16 -18.70
C SER A 107 6.07 13.17 -19.42
N ASP A 108 6.65 12.10 -19.91
CA ASP A 108 5.93 10.94 -20.42
C ASP A 108 6.29 9.75 -19.52
N ILE A 109 5.42 9.47 -18.57
CA ILE A 109 5.69 8.49 -17.51
C ILE A 109 4.62 7.40 -17.53
N THR A 110 5.08 6.16 -17.60
CA THR A 110 4.27 4.98 -17.37
C THR A 110 4.59 4.37 -16.02
N ILE A 111 3.58 4.14 -15.17
CA ILE A 111 3.71 3.33 -13.96
C ILE A 111 2.97 2.02 -14.20
N ASP A 112 3.72 0.93 -14.31
CA ASP A 112 3.17 -0.41 -14.56
C ASP A 112 3.25 -1.26 -13.30
N GLY A 113 2.12 -1.37 -12.60
CA GLY A 113 1.98 -2.17 -11.37
C GLY A 113 1.81 -3.66 -11.63
N ASP A 114 1.58 -4.07 -12.88
CA ASP A 114 1.35 -5.46 -13.30
C ASP A 114 0.37 -6.22 -12.38
N GLN A 115 -0.61 -5.52 -11.82
CA GLN A 115 -1.59 -6.01 -10.83
C GLN A 115 -0.97 -6.62 -9.54
N ARG A 116 0.28 -6.31 -9.26
CA ARG A 116 1.05 -6.78 -8.09
C ARG A 116 1.20 -5.70 -7.02
N VAL A 117 1.05 -4.45 -7.41
CA VAL A 117 1.28 -3.30 -6.54
C VAL A 117 0.02 -2.48 -6.43
N ALA A 118 -0.34 -2.09 -5.21
CA ALA A 118 -1.40 -1.11 -4.94
C ALA A 118 -0.80 0.16 -4.34
N LEU A 119 -1.33 1.31 -4.73
CA LEU A 119 -1.07 2.57 -4.04
C LEU A 119 -2.16 2.82 -3.01
N ASP A 120 -1.76 3.01 -1.76
CA ASP A 120 -2.67 3.17 -0.63
C ASP A 120 -2.46 4.56 0.02
N GLY A 121 -3.49 5.40 -0.06
CA GLY A 121 -3.49 6.73 0.55
C GLY A 121 -3.76 6.71 2.05
N GLY A 122 -4.23 5.59 2.60
CA GLY A 122 -4.57 5.47 4.01
C GLY A 122 -5.66 6.45 4.47
N ASN A 123 -6.46 6.98 3.55
CA ASN A 123 -7.42 8.08 3.79
C ASN A 123 -6.75 9.35 4.35
N ALA A 124 -5.50 9.61 4.01
CA ALA A 124 -4.74 10.74 4.51
C ALA A 124 -4.35 11.76 3.43
N SER A 125 -4.28 11.33 2.16
CA SER A 125 -3.90 12.19 1.03
C SER A 125 -4.52 11.72 -0.27
N ARG A 126 -4.53 12.60 -1.26
CA ARG A 126 -4.70 12.24 -2.67
C ARG A 126 -3.60 11.25 -3.08
N LEU A 127 -3.86 10.42 -4.08
CA LEU A 127 -2.84 9.47 -4.58
C LEU A 127 -2.01 10.07 -5.71
N VAL A 128 -2.66 10.72 -6.67
CA VAL A 128 -2.02 11.29 -7.86
C VAL A 128 -2.50 12.70 -8.11
N SER A 129 -1.57 13.62 -8.29
CA SER A 129 -1.82 15.00 -8.72
C SER A 129 -0.94 15.29 -9.94
N ALA A 130 -1.53 15.66 -11.06
CA ALA A 130 -0.78 16.01 -12.27
C ALA A 130 -1.30 17.31 -12.85
N GLN A 131 -0.38 18.20 -13.21
CA GLN A 131 -0.71 19.51 -13.77
C GLN A 131 0.31 19.90 -14.84
N GLY A 132 -0.18 20.45 -15.97
CA GLY A 132 0.68 20.97 -17.02
C GLY A 132 0.43 20.34 -18.39
N SER A 133 0.50 21.17 -19.44
CA SER A 133 0.13 20.81 -20.81
C SER A 133 1.09 19.84 -21.53
N GLY A 134 2.15 19.41 -20.90
CA GLY A 134 3.10 18.45 -21.47
C GLY A 134 3.14 17.12 -20.73
N VAL A 135 2.39 17.00 -19.65
CA VAL A 135 2.38 15.80 -18.82
C VAL A 135 1.56 14.70 -19.50
N GLN A 136 2.20 13.58 -19.79
CA GLN A 136 1.58 12.35 -20.24
C GLN A 136 1.80 11.29 -19.18
N LEU A 137 0.72 10.77 -18.61
CA LEU A 137 0.76 9.78 -17.54
C LEU A 137 -0.01 8.53 -17.96
N THR A 138 0.65 7.39 -17.91
CA THR A 138 0.00 6.08 -18.04
C THR A 138 0.07 5.34 -16.71
N LEU A 139 -1.08 4.98 -16.17
CA LEU A 139 -1.21 4.10 -15.00
C LEU A 139 -1.76 2.76 -15.48
N ARG A 140 -0.98 1.71 -15.34
CA ARG A 140 -1.32 0.39 -15.86
C ARG A 140 -1.28 -0.68 -14.77
N GLY A 141 -2.33 -1.51 -14.69
CA GLY A 141 -2.38 -2.63 -13.76
C GLY A 141 -2.16 -2.22 -12.30
N LEU A 142 -2.65 -1.04 -11.92
CA LEU A 142 -2.33 -0.39 -10.65
C LEU A 142 -3.61 -0.10 -9.85
N PRO A 143 -3.93 -0.87 -8.82
CA PRO A 143 -4.95 -0.53 -7.84
C PRO A 143 -4.58 0.74 -7.06
N LEU A 144 -5.48 1.71 -7.04
CA LEU A 144 -5.42 2.99 -6.34
C LEU A 144 -6.55 3.02 -5.30
N ARG A 145 -6.24 3.11 -4.02
CA ARG A 145 -7.26 3.03 -2.96
C ARG A 145 -7.03 3.99 -1.80
N GLY A 146 -8.11 4.36 -1.13
CA GLY A 146 -8.05 5.17 0.09
C GLY A 146 -7.45 6.55 -0.12
N GLY A 147 -7.65 7.13 -1.32
CA GLY A 147 -7.33 8.53 -1.55
C GLY A 147 -8.31 9.45 -0.84
N GLN A 148 -7.83 10.52 -0.21
CA GLN A 148 -8.69 11.47 0.46
C GLN A 148 -8.17 12.90 0.31
N THR A 149 -9.10 13.84 0.07
CA THR A 149 -8.78 15.27 0.06
C THR A 149 -9.54 16.01 1.16
N ALA A 150 -9.02 17.18 1.53
CA ALA A 150 -9.67 18.05 2.50
C ALA A 150 -11.02 18.59 1.99
N ALA A 151 -11.83 19.10 2.91
CA ALA A 151 -13.04 19.83 2.53
C ALA A 151 -12.64 21.03 1.65
N GLY A 152 -13.28 21.16 0.50
CA GLY A 152 -12.97 22.24 -0.45
C GLY A 152 -12.04 21.83 -1.60
N GLU A 153 -11.57 20.57 -1.64
CA GLU A 153 -10.68 20.07 -2.69
C GLU A 153 -11.35 19.02 -3.58
N ASP A 154 -10.88 18.95 -4.84
CA ASP A 154 -11.32 18.03 -5.86
C ASP A 154 -10.36 16.83 -5.98
N GLY A 155 -10.85 15.72 -6.56
CA GLY A 155 -10.04 14.56 -6.95
C GLY A 155 -9.52 13.75 -5.77
N GLY A 156 -10.36 12.87 -5.21
CA GLY A 156 -10.01 12.06 -4.03
C GLY A 156 -8.80 11.13 -4.28
N ALA A 157 -8.80 10.37 -5.37
CA ALA A 157 -7.65 9.59 -5.77
C ALA A 157 -6.77 10.33 -6.78
N ILE A 158 -7.35 10.84 -7.85
CA ILE A 158 -6.63 11.43 -8.99
C ILE A 158 -7.14 12.84 -9.25
N TYR A 159 -6.21 13.79 -9.37
CA TYR A 159 -6.47 15.18 -9.77
C TYR A 159 -5.65 15.54 -10.99
N LEU A 160 -6.31 16.03 -12.06
CA LEU A 160 -5.68 16.44 -13.29
C LEU A 160 -6.10 17.85 -13.67
N ASP A 161 -5.13 18.66 -14.10
CA ASP A 161 -5.40 20.04 -14.50
C ASP A 161 -4.45 20.53 -15.59
N ASN A 162 -4.88 21.55 -16.35
CA ASN A 162 -4.03 22.30 -17.29
C ASN A 162 -3.42 21.46 -18.42
N GLY A 163 -4.19 20.58 -19.05
CA GLY A 163 -3.78 19.92 -20.30
C GLY A 163 -3.02 18.60 -20.12
N VAL A 164 -3.13 17.96 -18.96
CA VAL A 164 -2.60 16.62 -18.74
C VAL A 164 -3.28 15.59 -19.66
N THR A 165 -2.50 14.64 -20.17
CA THR A 165 -3.01 13.44 -20.81
C THR A 165 -2.84 12.25 -19.87
N LEU A 166 -3.96 11.69 -19.41
CA LEU A 166 -3.98 10.47 -18.60
C LEU A 166 -4.48 9.27 -19.41
N ARG A 167 -3.77 8.17 -19.32
CA ARG A 167 -4.22 6.85 -19.73
C ARG A 167 -4.25 5.91 -18.52
N LEU A 168 -5.42 5.40 -18.18
CA LEU A 168 -5.63 4.45 -17.09
C LEU A 168 -6.04 3.10 -17.68
N GLU A 169 -5.24 2.07 -17.47
CA GLU A 169 -5.45 0.75 -18.06
C GLU A 169 -5.43 -0.37 -17.02
N ARG A 170 -6.40 -1.28 -17.10
CA ARG A 170 -6.47 -2.48 -16.23
C ARG A 170 -6.23 -2.16 -14.76
N SER A 171 -6.73 -1.01 -14.33
CA SER A 171 -6.49 -0.43 -13.00
C SER A 171 -7.80 -0.34 -12.23
N VAL A 172 -7.68 -0.24 -10.91
CA VAL A 172 -8.83 -0.09 -10.01
C VAL A 172 -8.66 1.20 -9.22
N VAL A 173 -9.66 2.08 -9.24
CA VAL A 173 -9.73 3.28 -8.40
C VAL A 173 -10.88 3.10 -7.43
N GLN A 174 -10.55 2.93 -6.15
CA GLN A 174 -11.58 2.56 -5.17
C GLN A 174 -11.45 3.28 -3.83
N ASP A 175 -12.60 3.37 -3.14
CA ASP A 175 -12.71 3.80 -1.75
C ASP A 175 -12.01 5.14 -1.48
N SER A 176 -12.12 6.06 -2.45
CA SER A 176 -11.48 7.38 -2.37
C SER A 176 -12.52 8.48 -2.22
N THR A 177 -12.17 9.52 -1.47
CA THR A 177 -13.10 10.59 -1.08
C THR A 177 -12.56 11.96 -1.47
N ALA A 178 -13.35 12.71 -2.24
CA ALA A 178 -13.10 14.13 -2.53
C ALA A 178 -13.97 15.04 -1.68
N GLY A 179 -13.38 16.13 -1.21
CA GLY A 179 -14.12 17.17 -0.48
C GLY A 179 -15.20 17.85 -1.34
N ILE A 180 -14.95 18.02 -2.65
CA ILE A 180 -15.92 18.58 -3.59
C ILE A 180 -16.24 17.58 -4.71
N ASN A 181 -15.47 17.50 -5.79
CA ASN A 181 -15.84 16.76 -6.98
C ASN A 181 -14.84 15.66 -7.34
N GLY A 182 -15.30 14.63 -8.05
CA GLY A 182 -14.45 13.57 -8.55
C GLY A 182 -13.87 12.70 -7.43
N GLY A 183 -14.69 11.92 -6.74
CA GLY A 183 -14.23 11.05 -5.64
C GLY A 183 -13.07 10.14 -6.07
N GLY A 184 -13.18 9.48 -7.22
CA GLY A 184 -12.10 8.74 -7.84
C GLY A 184 -11.17 9.62 -8.67
N LEU A 185 -11.74 10.37 -9.62
CA LEU A 185 -10.98 11.19 -10.56
C LEU A 185 -11.65 12.53 -10.80
N TYR A 186 -10.89 13.58 -10.65
CA TYR A 186 -11.20 14.91 -11.14
C TYR A 186 -10.29 15.29 -12.29
N SER A 187 -10.86 15.83 -13.37
CA SER A 187 -10.11 16.24 -14.55
C SER A 187 -10.64 17.61 -15.04
N ARG A 188 -9.74 18.58 -15.11
CA ARG A 188 -10.02 19.89 -15.68
C ARG A 188 -9.04 20.16 -16.83
N ASP A 189 -9.58 20.61 -17.97
CA ASP A 189 -8.79 20.98 -19.16
C ASP A 189 -7.80 19.88 -19.63
N SER A 190 -8.14 18.61 -19.39
CA SER A 190 -7.23 17.47 -19.58
C SER A 190 -7.88 16.36 -20.41
N THR A 191 -7.06 15.56 -21.08
CA THR A 191 -7.51 14.43 -21.89
C THR A 191 -7.36 13.13 -21.11
N VAL A 192 -8.46 12.40 -20.92
CA VAL A 192 -8.50 11.19 -20.11
C VAL A 192 -8.98 10.01 -20.94
N THR A 193 -8.21 8.92 -20.92
CA THR A 193 -8.58 7.64 -21.51
C THR A 193 -8.55 6.55 -20.43
N ILE A 194 -9.67 5.87 -20.23
CA ILE A 194 -9.86 4.81 -19.23
C ILE A 194 -10.24 3.55 -19.98
N VAL A 195 -9.45 2.49 -19.83
CA VAL A 195 -9.63 1.24 -20.55
C VAL A 195 -9.54 0.06 -19.59
N ASP A 196 -10.46 -0.91 -19.70
CA ASP A 196 -10.48 -2.15 -18.90
C ASP A 196 -10.31 -1.91 -17.39
N SER A 197 -10.89 -0.81 -16.87
CA SER A 197 -10.63 -0.32 -15.51
C SER A 197 -11.92 -0.23 -14.67
N VAL A 198 -11.75 -0.18 -13.34
CA VAL A 198 -12.86 -0.17 -12.39
C VAL A 198 -12.77 1.05 -11.49
N PHE A 199 -13.89 1.73 -11.31
CA PHE A 199 -14.10 2.77 -10.30
C PHE A 199 -15.20 2.31 -9.34
N SER A 200 -14.86 2.09 -8.08
CA SER A 200 -15.82 1.56 -7.10
C SER A 200 -15.70 2.21 -5.73
N GLY A 201 -16.84 2.44 -5.07
CA GLY A 201 -16.88 2.94 -3.70
C GLY A 201 -16.35 4.37 -3.51
N ASN A 202 -16.09 5.11 -4.60
CA ASN A 202 -15.55 6.47 -4.49
C ASN A 202 -16.66 7.47 -4.12
N GLN A 203 -16.30 8.50 -3.35
CA GLN A 203 -17.26 9.47 -2.81
C GLN A 203 -16.85 10.90 -3.16
N ALA A 204 -17.82 11.70 -3.61
CA ALA A 204 -17.65 13.14 -3.84
C ALA A 204 -18.61 13.95 -2.97
N GLY A 205 -18.10 14.93 -2.26
CA GLY A 205 -18.92 15.89 -1.49
C GLY A 205 -19.79 16.79 -2.38
N GLY A 206 -19.55 16.81 -3.68
CA GLY A 206 -20.31 17.54 -4.70
C GLY A 206 -20.78 16.63 -5.83
N GLN A 207 -20.06 16.58 -6.93
CA GLN A 207 -20.45 15.91 -8.18
C GLN A 207 -19.41 14.91 -8.64
N GLY A 208 -19.82 13.91 -9.46
CA GLY A 208 -18.92 12.92 -10.03
C GLY A 208 -18.35 11.99 -8.97
N GLY A 209 -19.15 11.09 -8.41
CA GLY A 209 -18.68 10.17 -7.36
C GLY A 209 -17.47 9.36 -7.81
N ALA A 210 -17.52 8.74 -8.98
CA ALA A 210 -16.34 8.13 -9.57
C ALA A 210 -15.50 9.16 -10.34
N ILE A 211 -16.09 9.82 -11.33
CA ILE A 211 -15.37 10.68 -12.29
C ILE A 211 -16.10 12.02 -12.44
N TYR A 212 -15.32 13.09 -12.36
CA TYR A 212 -15.75 14.43 -12.76
C TYR A 212 -14.78 14.99 -13.79
N SER A 213 -15.28 15.32 -14.99
CA SER A 213 -14.46 15.90 -16.06
C SER A 213 -15.08 17.20 -16.57
N THR A 214 -14.26 18.26 -16.68
CA THR A 214 -14.72 19.62 -17.04
C THR A 214 -13.66 20.38 -17.85
N GLY A 215 -14.05 21.51 -18.43
CA GLY A 215 -13.15 22.38 -19.18
C GLY A 215 -13.03 22.01 -20.65
N SER A 216 -11.81 22.03 -21.20
CA SER A 216 -11.54 21.93 -22.64
C SER A 216 -11.03 20.56 -23.10
N GLY A 217 -10.78 19.62 -22.23
CA GLY A 217 -10.23 18.31 -22.56
C GLY A 217 -11.24 17.33 -23.19
N SER A 218 -10.99 16.05 -23.07
CA SER A 218 -11.88 14.97 -23.50
C SER A 218 -11.84 13.80 -22.55
N LEU A 219 -12.92 12.98 -22.55
CA LEU A 219 -13.01 11.77 -21.77
C LEU A 219 -13.40 10.58 -22.65
N THR A 220 -12.57 9.54 -22.60
CA THR A 220 -12.86 8.24 -23.23
C THR A 220 -12.91 7.16 -22.15
N VAL A 221 -13.98 6.36 -22.12
CA VAL A 221 -14.15 5.23 -21.19
C VAL A 221 -14.54 4.00 -21.99
N GLU A 222 -13.70 2.99 -21.97
CA GLU A 222 -13.86 1.78 -22.75
C GLU A 222 -13.80 0.52 -21.86
N ARG A 223 -14.71 -0.42 -22.06
CA ARG A 223 -14.75 -1.72 -21.36
C ARG A 223 -14.51 -1.59 -19.86
N SER A 224 -15.03 -0.52 -19.28
CA SER A 224 -14.76 -0.15 -17.90
C SER A 224 -16.03 -0.15 -17.05
N ARG A 225 -15.83 -0.16 -15.74
CA ARG A 225 -16.94 -0.24 -14.79
C ARG A 225 -16.89 0.89 -13.78
N LEU A 226 -18.03 1.57 -13.62
CA LEU A 226 -18.25 2.57 -12.59
C LEU A 226 -19.37 2.07 -11.68
N SER A 227 -19.06 1.64 -10.45
CA SER A 227 -20.04 0.98 -9.59
C SER A 227 -19.98 1.39 -8.13
N GLY A 228 -21.15 1.58 -7.51
CA GLY A 228 -21.23 1.88 -6.08
C GLY A 228 -20.59 3.20 -5.67
N ASN A 229 -20.40 4.12 -6.61
CA ASN A 229 -19.82 5.43 -6.30
C ASN A 229 -20.93 6.41 -5.86
N THR A 230 -20.56 7.35 -5.01
CA THR A 230 -21.51 8.28 -4.39
C THR A 230 -21.14 9.73 -4.69
N ALA A 231 -22.08 10.50 -5.19
CA ALA A 231 -21.96 11.95 -5.28
C ALA A 231 -23.08 12.63 -4.48
N ARG A 232 -22.87 13.88 -4.12
CA ARG A 232 -23.93 14.62 -3.43
C ARG A 232 -25.11 14.94 -4.33
N THR A 233 -24.88 15.44 -5.56
CA THR A 233 -25.94 16.05 -6.37
C THR A 233 -26.05 15.55 -7.80
N LEU A 234 -24.97 15.29 -8.53
CA LEU A 234 -24.99 14.96 -9.96
C LEU A 234 -23.89 13.93 -10.29
N GLY A 235 -24.25 12.93 -11.12
CA GLY A 235 -23.30 11.95 -11.63
C GLY A 235 -22.67 11.12 -10.52
N GLY A 236 -23.43 10.27 -9.84
CA GLY A 236 -22.88 9.34 -8.86
C GLY A 236 -21.74 8.50 -9.47
N GLY A 237 -21.92 8.01 -10.69
CA GLY A 237 -20.87 7.39 -11.48
C GLY A 237 -20.02 8.44 -12.21
N LEU A 238 -20.60 9.12 -13.18
CA LEU A 238 -19.90 10.05 -14.06
C LEU A 238 -20.61 11.41 -14.13
N ARG A 239 -19.85 12.47 -13.95
CA ARG A 239 -20.23 13.84 -14.31
C ARG A 239 -19.26 14.35 -15.36
N SER A 240 -19.76 14.73 -16.56
CA SER A 240 -18.90 15.26 -17.61
C SER A 240 -19.44 16.52 -18.26
N GLY A 241 -18.55 17.50 -18.43
CA GLY A 241 -18.75 18.73 -19.21
C GLY A 241 -17.84 18.81 -20.44
N VAL A 242 -17.12 17.74 -20.78
CA VAL A 242 -16.22 17.66 -21.94
C VAL A 242 -16.78 16.73 -23.03
N PRO A 243 -16.23 16.75 -24.26
CA PRO A 243 -16.48 15.70 -25.24
C PRO A 243 -16.25 14.33 -24.62
N THR A 244 -17.24 13.45 -24.70
CA THR A 244 -17.19 12.16 -23.98
C THR A 244 -17.56 11.01 -24.91
N THR A 245 -16.69 10.01 -24.96
CA THR A 245 -16.96 8.72 -25.60
C THR A 245 -16.95 7.63 -24.54
N MET A 246 -18.03 6.83 -24.50
CA MET A 246 -18.10 5.66 -23.61
C MET A 246 -18.55 4.46 -24.42
N THR A 247 -17.77 3.38 -24.38
CA THR A 247 -18.07 2.17 -25.12
C THR A 247 -17.95 0.92 -24.24
N ASP A 248 -18.90 -0.01 -24.43
CA ASP A 248 -18.89 -1.34 -23.81
C ASP A 248 -18.64 -1.31 -22.30
N SER A 249 -19.15 -0.28 -21.64
CA SER A 249 -18.87 -0.02 -20.22
C SER A 249 -20.14 -0.18 -19.37
N THR A 250 -19.93 -0.40 -18.08
CA THR A 250 -21.01 -0.60 -17.12
C THR A 250 -21.03 0.51 -16.08
N VAL A 251 -22.17 1.17 -15.89
CA VAL A 251 -22.41 2.17 -14.85
C VAL A 251 -23.59 1.70 -13.99
N THR A 252 -23.30 1.23 -12.77
CA THR A 252 -24.33 0.55 -11.99
C THR A 252 -24.21 0.82 -10.48
N GLY A 253 -25.36 0.88 -9.79
CA GLY A 253 -25.39 1.01 -8.33
C GLY A 253 -24.77 2.30 -7.79
N ASN A 254 -24.62 3.33 -8.64
CA ASN A 254 -24.10 4.61 -8.18
C ASN A 254 -25.22 5.45 -7.54
N VAL A 255 -24.86 6.28 -6.57
CA VAL A 255 -25.82 6.89 -5.64
C VAL A 255 -25.67 8.42 -5.63
N LEU A 256 -26.81 9.12 -5.50
CA LEU A 256 -26.84 10.53 -5.12
C LEU A 256 -27.39 10.67 -3.68
N VAL A 257 -26.66 11.44 -2.86
CA VAL A 257 -27.08 11.69 -1.46
C VAL A 257 -28.25 12.65 -1.36
N SER A 258 -28.29 13.64 -2.23
CA SER A 258 -29.36 14.65 -2.30
C SER A 258 -30.17 14.48 -3.59
N PRO A 259 -31.40 14.95 -3.64
CA PRO A 259 -32.16 14.96 -4.89
C PRO A 259 -31.36 15.64 -6.01
N GLY A 260 -31.13 14.92 -7.08
CA GLY A 260 -30.36 15.37 -8.22
C GLY A 260 -30.73 14.57 -9.47
N SER A 261 -29.94 14.70 -10.53
CA SER A 261 -30.18 14.05 -11.81
C SER A 261 -28.97 13.28 -12.29
N GLY A 262 -29.21 12.09 -12.87
CA GLY A 262 -28.18 11.25 -13.43
C GLY A 262 -27.29 10.60 -12.37
N ALA A 263 -27.87 9.76 -11.53
CA ALA A 263 -27.11 9.01 -10.54
C ALA A 263 -26.05 8.12 -11.21
N GLY A 264 -26.31 7.60 -12.41
CA GLY A 264 -25.33 6.92 -13.22
C GLY A 264 -24.40 7.89 -13.93
N VAL A 265 -24.92 8.57 -14.93
CA VAL A 265 -24.18 9.53 -15.76
C VAL A 265 -24.93 10.87 -15.83
N SER A 266 -24.20 11.96 -15.76
CA SER A 266 -24.74 13.31 -15.87
C SER A 266 -23.86 14.17 -16.74
N PHE A 267 -24.45 14.85 -17.71
CA PHE A 267 -23.76 15.68 -18.68
C PHE A 267 -24.12 17.15 -18.56
N THR A 268 -23.20 18.04 -18.80
CA THR A 268 -23.43 19.48 -18.84
C THR A 268 -22.76 20.09 -20.06
N LEU A 269 -23.25 21.20 -20.56
CA LEU A 269 -22.82 21.87 -21.77
C LEU A 269 -23.11 21.07 -23.06
N THR A 270 -23.29 21.76 -24.15
CA THR A 270 -23.52 21.17 -25.49
C THR A 270 -22.21 20.71 -26.10
N ARG A 271 -21.68 19.58 -25.66
CA ARG A 271 -20.46 18.95 -26.18
C ARG A 271 -20.81 17.62 -26.84
N PRO A 272 -20.02 17.16 -27.84
CA PRO A 272 -20.22 15.84 -28.44
C PRO A 272 -20.15 14.72 -27.37
N ARG A 273 -21.14 13.83 -27.37
CA ARG A 273 -21.17 12.66 -26.49
C ARG A 273 -21.66 11.47 -27.27
N THR A 274 -20.86 10.42 -27.24
CA THR A 274 -21.17 9.19 -27.95
C THR A 274 -21.03 8.02 -27.01
N LEU A 275 -22.15 7.31 -26.78
CA LEU A 275 -22.22 6.17 -25.90
C LEU A 275 -22.69 4.94 -26.68
N HIS A 276 -21.86 3.89 -26.77
CA HIS A 276 -22.17 2.67 -27.51
C HIS A 276 -22.03 1.43 -26.61
N GLY A 277 -22.97 0.51 -26.69
CA GLY A 277 -22.88 -0.80 -26.04
C GLY A 277 -22.85 -0.77 -24.51
N ASN A 278 -23.19 0.38 -23.89
CA ASN A 278 -23.05 0.53 -22.44
C ASN A 278 -24.26 -0.01 -21.68
N GLN A 279 -24.03 -0.42 -20.43
CA GLN A 279 -25.05 -0.75 -19.47
C GLN A 279 -25.12 0.30 -18.38
N ILE A 280 -26.21 1.07 -18.30
CA ILE A 280 -26.41 2.10 -17.28
C ILE A 280 -27.65 1.71 -16.48
N THR A 281 -27.40 1.10 -15.31
CA THR A 281 -28.44 0.34 -14.61
C THR A 281 -28.40 0.54 -13.10
N ASN A 282 -29.57 0.49 -12.46
CA ASN A 282 -29.67 0.46 -10.99
C ASN A 282 -28.98 1.63 -10.27
N ASN A 283 -28.91 2.79 -10.89
CA ASN A 283 -28.36 3.97 -10.23
C ASN A 283 -29.52 4.75 -9.55
N ALA A 284 -29.36 5.12 -8.27
CA ALA A 284 -30.42 5.66 -7.43
C ALA A 284 -29.88 6.56 -6.30
N PRO A 285 -30.68 7.41 -5.68
CA PRO A 285 -32.02 7.83 -6.11
C PRO A 285 -31.98 8.71 -7.36
N GLY A 286 -33.10 8.81 -8.06
CA GLY A 286 -33.23 9.59 -9.27
C GLY A 286 -33.03 8.73 -10.52
N ASN A 287 -32.44 9.32 -11.53
CA ASN A 287 -32.39 8.76 -12.87
C ASN A 287 -31.02 8.20 -13.20
N ASN A 288 -30.95 7.16 -14.05
CA ASN A 288 -29.67 6.66 -14.57
C ASN A 288 -28.92 7.74 -15.35
N CYS A 289 -29.61 8.57 -16.12
CA CYS A 289 -29.02 9.64 -16.92
C CYS A 289 -29.56 11.01 -16.49
N GLY A 290 -28.75 12.04 -16.67
CA GLY A 290 -29.11 13.41 -16.35
C GLY A 290 -28.37 14.45 -17.17
N GLY A 291 -28.94 15.68 -17.19
CA GLY A 291 -28.38 16.79 -17.94
C GLY A 291 -28.67 16.70 -19.43
N GLU A 292 -27.67 17.04 -20.26
CA GLU A 292 -27.80 17.07 -21.71
C GLU A 292 -27.82 15.67 -22.34
N THR A 293 -28.42 15.55 -23.50
CA THR A 293 -28.55 14.30 -24.24
C THR A 293 -27.23 13.85 -24.86
N PHE A 294 -27.13 12.58 -25.19
CA PHE A 294 -26.04 11.98 -25.89
C PHE A 294 -26.54 11.12 -27.08
N THR A 295 -25.66 10.79 -28.00
CA THR A 295 -25.92 9.93 -29.14
C THR A 295 -25.26 8.56 -28.94
N GLY A 296 -25.71 7.56 -29.72
CA GLY A 296 -25.10 6.24 -29.72
C GLY A 296 -26.14 5.12 -29.84
N THR A 297 -25.66 3.89 -29.95
CA THR A 297 -26.49 2.71 -30.18
C THR A 297 -26.08 1.57 -29.26
N GLY A 298 -26.97 0.58 -29.06
CA GLY A 298 -26.67 -0.61 -28.28
C GLY A 298 -26.60 -0.40 -26.78
N ASN A 299 -26.88 0.82 -26.28
CA ASN A 299 -26.92 1.07 -24.83
C ASN A 299 -28.15 0.40 -24.21
N ARG A 300 -28.01 -0.07 -22.99
CA ARG A 300 -29.05 -0.72 -22.20
C ARG A 300 -29.27 0.03 -20.89
N TYR A 301 -30.52 0.25 -20.54
CA TYR A 301 -30.93 1.00 -19.35
C TYR A 301 -31.87 0.17 -18.49
N TRP A 302 -31.65 0.18 -17.17
CA TRP A 302 -32.52 -0.50 -16.22
C TRP A 302 -32.67 0.34 -14.93
N PRO A 303 -33.82 0.46 -14.31
CA PRO A 303 -35.07 -0.20 -14.69
C PRO A 303 -35.68 0.35 -16.00
N ALA A 304 -36.48 -0.45 -16.66
CA ALA A 304 -37.14 -0.07 -17.92
C ALA A 304 -38.11 1.13 -17.78
N SER A 305 -38.50 1.43 -16.55
CA SER A 305 -39.33 2.61 -16.22
C SER A 305 -38.51 3.91 -16.17
N ASP A 306 -37.20 3.85 -16.22
CA ASP A 306 -36.33 5.03 -16.25
C ASP A 306 -36.24 5.58 -17.68
N THR A 307 -36.99 6.64 -17.95
CA THR A 307 -37.00 7.34 -19.25
C THR A 307 -36.00 8.48 -19.33
N SER A 308 -35.09 8.62 -18.38
CA SER A 308 -34.12 9.73 -18.33
C SER A 308 -33.01 9.63 -19.36
N CYS A 309 -32.70 8.39 -19.76
CA CYS A 309 -31.73 8.15 -20.82
C CYS A 309 -32.40 8.28 -22.20
N PRO A 310 -31.69 8.75 -23.24
CA PRO A 310 -32.28 8.85 -24.58
C PRO A 310 -32.83 7.50 -25.01
N ALA A 311 -33.99 7.50 -25.65
CA ALA A 311 -34.65 6.30 -26.16
C ALA A 311 -33.77 5.60 -27.20
N ALA A 312 -32.85 4.76 -26.74
CA ALA A 312 -32.12 3.84 -27.57
C ALA A 312 -32.80 2.48 -27.49
N ALA A 313 -32.81 1.77 -28.58
CA ALA A 313 -33.55 0.53 -28.78
C ALA A 313 -33.45 -0.46 -27.62
N GLY A 314 -34.60 -0.67 -26.94
CA GLY A 314 -34.86 -1.85 -26.14
C GLY A 314 -34.29 -1.86 -24.72
N ALA A 315 -35.09 -1.36 -23.76
CA ALA A 315 -34.98 -1.88 -22.40
C ALA A 315 -35.36 -3.37 -22.44
N ILE A 316 -34.37 -4.24 -22.36
CA ILE A 316 -34.58 -5.68 -22.25
C ILE A 316 -34.55 -6.00 -20.76
N ALA A 317 -35.59 -6.66 -20.27
CA ALA A 317 -35.56 -7.28 -18.96
C ALA A 317 -34.41 -8.30 -18.95
N LYS A 318 -33.44 -8.11 -18.06
CA LYS A 318 -32.31 -9.02 -17.91
C LYS A 318 -32.76 -10.27 -17.17
N ALA A 319 -32.13 -11.40 -17.49
CA ALA A 319 -32.35 -12.62 -16.75
C ALA A 319 -31.68 -12.54 -15.36
N PRO A 320 -32.36 -12.96 -14.29
CA PRO A 320 -31.71 -13.05 -12.99
C PRO A 320 -30.62 -14.12 -12.98
N GLN A 321 -29.57 -13.91 -12.23
CA GLN A 321 -28.52 -14.90 -12.00
C GLN A 321 -28.19 -15.01 -10.52
N ALA A 322 -27.57 -16.12 -10.13
CA ALA A 322 -27.24 -16.41 -8.74
C ALA A 322 -25.80 -16.90 -8.61
N ILE A 323 -25.22 -16.72 -7.44
CA ILE A 323 -23.92 -17.23 -7.04
C ILE A 323 -24.14 -18.39 -6.06
N THR A 324 -23.42 -19.48 -6.25
CA THR A 324 -23.41 -20.60 -5.31
C THR A 324 -21.97 -20.89 -4.88
N PHE A 325 -21.69 -20.82 -3.61
CA PHE A 325 -20.40 -21.25 -3.06
C PHE A 325 -20.22 -22.76 -3.31
N THR A 326 -19.06 -23.13 -3.81
CA THR A 326 -18.68 -24.53 -4.06
C THR A 326 -17.76 -25.09 -3.00
N THR A 327 -17.16 -24.22 -2.17
CA THR A 327 -16.38 -24.60 -1.01
C THR A 327 -17.11 -24.21 0.27
N ALA A 328 -16.92 -24.98 1.34
CA ALA A 328 -17.40 -24.66 2.67
C ALA A 328 -16.22 -24.15 3.52
N PRO A 329 -16.46 -23.23 4.47
CA PRO A 329 -15.43 -22.81 5.41
C PRO A 329 -14.89 -24.00 6.18
N PRO A 330 -13.57 -24.02 6.48
CA PRO A 330 -12.97 -25.13 7.22
C PRO A 330 -13.61 -25.24 8.61
N ALA A 331 -14.03 -26.47 8.96
CA ALA A 331 -14.48 -26.76 10.32
C ALA A 331 -13.30 -26.60 11.27
N GLY A 332 -13.40 -25.67 12.24
CA GLY A 332 -12.33 -25.40 13.18
C GLY A 332 -11.23 -24.48 12.65
N ALA A 333 -11.55 -23.59 11.72
CA ALA A 333 -10.67 -22.50 11.30
C ALA A 333 -10.13 -21.71 12.51
N ARG A 334 -8.87 -21.33 12.47
CA ARG A 334 -8.17 -20.65 13.57
C ARG A 334 -7.47 -19.40 13.07
N VAL A 335 -7.15 -18.50 13.98
CA VAL A 335 -6.28 -17.36 13.69
C VAL A 335 -4.97 -17.87 13.10
N GLY A 336 -4.63 -17.33 11.94
CA GLY A 336 -3.45 -17.73 11.18
C GLY A 336 -3.73 -18.67 10.01
N ASP A 337 -4.89 -19.30 9.94
CA ASP A 337 -5.26 -20.15 8.82
C ASP A 337 -5.64 -19.33 7.58
N THR A 338 -5.60 -19.99 6.43
CA THR A 338 -6.13 -19.48 5.17
C THR A 338 -7.22 -20.40 4.64
N TYR A 339 -8.13 -19.83 3.89
CA TYR A 339 -9.23 -20.55 3.24
C TYR A 339 -9.38 -20.08 1.80
N ASP A 340 -9.21 -20.97 0.84
CA ASP A 340 -9.45 -20.67 -0.56
C ASP A 340 -10.94 -20.89 -0.88
N VAL A 341 -11.64 -19.75 -1.01
CA VAL A 341 -13.06 -19.73 -1.31
C VAL A 341 -13.30 -19.87 -2.80
N ALA A 342 -14.26 -20.70 -3.16
CA ALA A 342 -14.70 -20.85 -4.54
C ALA A 342 -16.22 -20.78 -4.64
N ALA A 343 -16.70 -20.25 -5.75
CA ALA A 343 -18.11 -20.17 -6.07
C ALA A 343 -18.32 -20.28 -7.58
N VAL A 344 -19.47 -20.81 -7.97
CA VAL A 344 -19.95 -20.78 -9.33
C VAL A 344 -20.91 -19.61 -9.46
N GLY A 345 -20.69 -18.77 -10.45
CA GLY A 345 -21.57 -17.67 -10.81
C GLY A 345 -22.64 -18.08 -11.81
N GLY A 346 -23.47 -17.11 -12.16
CA GLY A 346 -24.52 -17.26 -13.16
C GLY A 346 -24.03 -17.09 -14.60
N ALA A 347 -24.97 -17.02 -15.51
CA ALA A 347 -24.77 -17.11 -16.95
C ALA A 347 -24.09 -15.89 -17.61
N SER A 348 -23.86 -14.79 -16.89
CA SER A 348 -23.14 -13.62 -17.43
C SER A 348 -21.68 -13.92 -17.83
N GLY A 349 -21.12 -15.01 -17.31
CA GLY A 349 -19.71 -15.34 -17.57
C GLY A 349 -18.70 -14.42 -16.87
N ASN A 350 -19.17 -13.38 -16.16
CA ASN A 350 -18.30 -12.49 -15.39
C ASN A 350 -17.70 -13.24 -14.19
N PRO A 351 -16.48 -12.92 -13.79
CA PRO A 351 -15.86 -13.55 -12.64
C PRO A 351 -16.64 -13.26 -11.34
N VAL A 352 -16.71 -14.26 -10.46
CA VAL A 352 -17.18 -14.06 -9.09
C VAL A 352 -16.08 -13.39 -8.30
N MET A 353 -16.42 -12.28 -7.65
CA MET A 353 -15.49 -11.52 -6.81
C MET A 353 -15.80 -11.77 -5.34
N PHE A 354 -14.77 -12.03 -4.56
CA PHE A 354 -14.89 -12.23 -3.12
C PHE A 354 -14.40 -11.02 -2.34
N ALA A 355 -15.11 -10.68 -1.30
CA ALA A 355 -14.75 -9.62 -0.37
C ALA A 355 -15.13 -10.03 1.05
N VAL A 356 -14.44 -9.50 2.04
CA VAL A 356 -14.84 -9.60 3.44
C VAL A 356 -15.77 -8.45 3.77
N ASP A 357 -16.82 -8.74 4.54
CA ASP A 357 -17.72 -7.72 5.03
C ASP A 357 -16.99 -6.70 5.92
N ALA A 358 -17.26 -5.41 5.75
CA ALA A 358 -16.59 -4.34 6.46
C ALA A 358 -16.66 -4.47 7.99
N LEU A 359 -17.77 -5.04 8.52
CA LEU A 359 -17.94 -5.27 9.96
C LEU A 359 -17.03 -6.39 10.49
N THR A 360 -16.53 -7.25 9.62
CA THR A 360 -15.65 -8.37 9.99
C THR A 360 -14.22 -8.23 9.46
N ALA A 361 -13.86 -7.06 8.92
CA ALA A 361 -12.53 -6.75 8.38
C ALA A 361 -11.40 -6.87 9.43
N ALA A 362 -11.71 -6.74 10.72
CA ALA A 362 -10.76 -6.99 11.79
C ALA A 362 -10.50 -8.49 12.05
N ILE A 363 -11.42 -9.36 11.61
CA ILE A 363 -11.37 -10.81 11.85
C ILE A 363 -10.70 -11.52 10.67
N CYS A 364 -10.96 -11.06 9.45
CA CYS A 364 -10.41 -11.67 8.25
C CYS A 364 -10.19 -10.65 7.13
N SER A 365 -9.38 -11.04 6.16
CA SER A 365 -9.14 -10.25 4.94
C SER A 365 -9.21 -11.17 3.71
N ALA A 366 -9.57 -10.59 2.56
CA ALA A 366 -9.61 -11.29 1.29
C ALA A 366 -8.50 -10.77 0.37
N SER A 367 -7.84 -11.69 -0.34
CA SER A 367 -6.91 -11.38 -1.43
C SER A 367 -7.26 -12.33 -2.59
N GLY A 368 -8.01 -11.81 -3.55
CA GLY A 368 -8.62 -12.65 -4.57
C GLY A 368 -9.58 -13.69 -3.98
N SER A 369 -9.31 -14.97 -4.17
CA SER A 369 -10.07 -16.09 -3.59
C SER A 369 -9.52 -16.57 -2.25
N THR A 370 -8.40 -16.06 -1.78
CA THR A 370 -7.82 -16.50 -0.50
C THR A 370 -8.28 -15.61 0.63
N ILE A 371 -8.97 -16.19 1.60
CA ILE A 371 -9.38 -15.55 2.86
C ILE A 371 -8.33 -15.86 3.91
N ARG A 372 -7.86 -14.84 4.63
CA ARG A 372 -6.92 -14.97 5.74
C ARG A 372 -7.62 -14.64 7.05
N PHE A 373 -7.50 -15.51 8.05
CA PHE A 373 -8.08 -15.30 9.39
C PHE A 373 -7.07 -14.60 10.30
N GLN A 374 -7.39 -13.40 10.75
CA GLN A 374 -6.48 -12.50 11.47
C GLN A 374 -6.80 -12.43 12.97
N ALA A 375 -8.06 -12.61 13.34
CA ALA A 375 -8.53 -12.63 14.71
C ALA A 375 -9.64 -13.67 14.90
N ALA A 376 -9.88 -14.10 16.14
CA ALA A 376 -10.97 -15.00 16.47
C ALA A 376 -12.33 -14.27 16.40
N GLY A 377 -13.35 -14.97 15.91
CA GLY A 377 -14.70 -14.41 15.72
C GLY A 377 -15.37 -14.98 14.48
N THR A 378 -16.40 -14.30 13.99
CA THR A 378 -17.10 -14.69 12.75
C THR A 378 -16.62 -13.85 11.58
N CYS A 379 -16.02 -14.50 10.60
CA CYS A 379 -15.64 -13.91 9.30
C CYS A 379 -16.82 -14.02 8.35
N THR A 380 -17.29 -12.91 7.81
CA THR A 380 -18.34 -12.86 6.78
C THR A 380 -17.73 -12.61 5.41
N ILE A 381 -17.92 -13.55 4.50
CA ILE A 381 -17.38 -13.54 3.14
C ILE A 381 -18.54 -13.27 2.19
N ASN A 382 -18.43 -12.20 1.42
CA ASN A 382 -19.38 -11.78 0.42
C ASN A 382 -18.87 -12.19 -0.97
N ALA A 383 -19.72 -12.83 -1.74
CA ALA A 383 -19.46 -13.13 -3.15
C ALA A 383 -20.39 -12.29 -4.01
N SER A 384 -19.84 -11.57 -4.99
CA SER A 384 -20.57 -10.76 -5.95
C SER A 384 -20.17 -11.14 -7.37
N GLN A 385 -21.13 -11.03 -8.28
CA GLN A 385 -20.92 -11.24 -9.71
C GLN A 385 -21.68 -10.19 -10.50
N LEU A 386 -21.01 -9.63 -11.46
CA LEU A 386 -21.61 -8.63 -12.34
C LEU A 386 -22.60 -9.28 -13.30
N GLY A 387 -23.63 -8.53 -13.62
CA GLY A 387 -24.43 -8.82 -14.80
C GLY A 387 -23.68 -8.49 -16.08
N ASP A 388 -24.25 -8.91 -17.17
CA ASP A 388 -23.82 -8.57 -18.53
C ASP A 388 -24.95 -7.90 -19.32
N ALA A 389 -24.88 -8.00 -20.62
CA ALA A 389 -25.93 -7.48 -21.50
C ALA A 389 -27.29 -8.14 -21.27
N ASP A 390 -27.33 -9.39 -20.91
CA ASP A 390 -28.52 -10.24 -20.89
C ASP A 390 -28.91 -10.67 -19.47
N HIS A 391 -28.05 -10.45 -18.48
CA HIS A 391 -28.24 -10.87 -17.09
C HIS A 391 -28.10 -9.72 -16.10
N ASP A 392 -28.92 -9.69 -15.07
CA ASP A 392 -28.76 -8.81 -13.92
C ASP A 392 -27.47 -9.19 -13.14
N ALA A 393 -26.96 -8.24 -12.35
CA ALA A 393 -25.96 -8.62 -11.34
C ALA A 393 -26.55 -9.68 -10.39
N ALA A 394 -25.77 -10.67 -10.03
CA ALA A 394 -26.22 -11.67 -9.08
C ALA A 394 -26.50 -11.02 -7.73
N THR A 395 -27.54 -11.50 -7.07
CA THR A 395 -27.72 -11.19 -5.64
C THR A 395 -26.49 -11.66 -4.89
N GLN A 396 -25.94 -10.79 -4.03
CA GLN A 396 -24.77 -11.10 -3.23
C GLN A 396 -25.01 -12.39 -2.43
N ALA A 397 -24.12 -13.37 -2.58
CA ALA A 397 -24.11 -14.55 -1.75
C ALA A 397 -23.17 -14.33 -0.54
N VAL A 398 -23.57 -14.86 0.61
CA VAL A 398 -22.84 -14.67 1.87
C VAL A 398 -22.48 -16.02 2.44
N GLN A 399 -21.25 -16.15 2.94
CA GLN A 399 -20.74 -17.30 3.65
C GLN A 399 -20.07 -16.85 4.96
N MET A 400 -20.27 -17.58 6.04
CA MET A 400 -19.69 -17.25 7.34
C MET A 400 -18.72 -18.35 7.78
N ALA A 401 -17.55 -17.96 8.29
CA ALA A 401 -16.57 -18.83 8.89
C ALA A 401 -16.41 -18.50 10.38
N ALA A 402 -16.56 -19.49 11.24
CA ALA A 402 -16.25 -19.34 12.67
C ALA A 402 -14.74 -19.55 12.86
N VAL A 403 -14.06 -18.52 13.31
CA VAL A 403 -12.61 -18.51 13.52
C VAL A 403 -12.34 -18.65 15.01
N GLY A 404 -11.69 -19.74 15.41
CA GLY A 404 -11.24 -19.99 16.78
C GLY A 404 -9.86 -19.39 17.06
N GLN A 405 -9.43 -19.47 18.30
CA GLN A 405 -8.09 -19.09 18.72
C GLN A 405 -7.00 -19.89 17.97
N GLY A 406 -5.96 -19.20 17.54
CA GLY A 406 -4.78 -19.80 16.93
C GLY A 406 -3.78 -20.33 17.96
N PRO A 407 -2.86 -21.23 17.57
CA PRO A 407 -1.76 -21.65 18.42
C PRO A 407 -0.75 -20.52 18.60
N SER A 408 -0.11 -20.50 19.77
CA SER A 408 0.96 -19.56 20.08
C SER A 408 2.23 -20.29 20.50
N ARG A 409 3.39 -19.66 20.30
CA ARG A 409 4.70 -20.14 20.73
C ARG A 409 5.31 -19.15 21.70
N VAL A 410 5.81 -19.68 22.82
CA VAL A 410 6.48 -18.89 23.85
C VAL A 410 7.98 -19.15 23.81
N THR A 411 8.78 -18.12 23.80
CA THR A 411 10.25 -18.20 23.93
C THR A 411 10.69 -17.45 25.17
N LEU A 412 11.67 -18.01 25.87
CA LEU A 412 12.19 -17.52 27.14
C LEU A 412 13.71 -17.37 27.06
N THR A 413 14.21 -16.25 27.58
CA THR A 413 15.66 -16.03 27.77
C THR A 413 15.90 -15.41 29.15
N SER A 414 17.07 -15.67 29.73
CA SER A 414 17.52 -15.13 31.01
C SER A 414 18.63 -14.10 30.80
N SER A 415 18.66 -13.07 31.64
CA SER A 415 19.71 -12.03 31.62
C SER A 415 21.09 -12.54 32.07
N ALA A 416 21.13 -13.62 32.83
CA ALA A 416 22.37 -14.28 33.25
C ALA A 416 22.15 -15.77 33.51
N ASN A 417 23.03 -16.60 32.98
CA ASN A 417 23.08 -18.03 33.26
C ASN A 417 24.53 -18.53 33.11
N PRO A 418 25.22 -18.93 34.17
CA PRO A 418 24.71 -19.06 35.56
C PRO A 418 24.45 -17.72 36.26
N SER A 419 23.62 -17.76 37.30
CA SER A 419 23.37 -16.66 38.23
C SER A 419 23.78 -17.06 39.64
N ARG A 420 23.87 -16.09 40.56
CA ARG A 420 24.12 -16.37 41.97
C ARG A 420 22.83 -16.44 42.77
N SER A 421 22.86 -17.18 43.88
CA SER A 421 21.74 -17.25 44.82
C SER A 421 21.25 -15.86 45.24
N GLY A 422 19.94 -15.58 45.03
CA GLY A 422 19.32 -14.30 45.33
C GLY A 422 19.71 -13.13 44.40
N GLN A 423 20.49 -13.36 43.35
CA GLN A 423 20.81 -12.36 42.37
C GLN A 423 19.55 -11.91 41.62
N SER A 424 19.41 -10.61 41.36
CA SER A 424 18.35 -10.09 40.51
C SER A 424 18.54 -10.60 39.09
N LEU A 425 17.57 -11.33 38.58
CA LEU A 425 17.49 -11.85 37.21
C LEU A 425 16.30 -11.22 36.49
N SER A 426 16.48 -10.99 35.22
CA SER A 426 15.38 -10.63 34.31
C SER A 426 15.17 -11.74 33.29
N PHE A 427 13.94 -12.26 33.23
CA PHE A 427 13.52 -13.17 32.20
C PHE A 427 12.77 -12.39 31.12
N SER A 428 13.26 -12.48 29.87
CA SER A 428 12.58 -11.90 28.72
C SER A 428 11.77 -12.97 28.01
N VAL A 429 10.49 -12.71 27.86
CA VAL A 429 9.51 -13.61 27.22
C VAL A 429 9.03 -12.95 25.94
N VAL A 430 8.96 -13.73 24.86
CA VAL A 430 8.32 -13.35 23.61
C VAL A 430 7.27 -14.39 23.29
N VAL A 431 6.05 -13.93 23.02
CA VAL A 431 4.94 -14.75 22.56
C VAL A 431 4.69 -14.43 21.11
N ALA A 432 4.69 -15.42 20.25
CA ALA A 432 4.45 -15.26 18.83
C ALA A 432 3.36 -16.23 18.34
N PRO A 433 2.60 -15.88 17.29
CA PRO A 433 1.80 -16.88 16.59
C PRO A 433 2.68 -18.06 16.15
N ASP A 434 2.16 -19.28 16.24
CA ASP A 434 2.90 -20.47 15.78
C ASP A 434 2.76 -20.70 14.26
N VAL A 435 2.29 -19.71 13.57
CA VAL A 435 2.14 -19.66 12.10
C VAL A 435 2.76 -18.36 11.58
N SER A 436 3.53 -18.45 10.52
CA SER A 436 4.21 -17.32 9.89
C SER A 436 3.25 -16.53 8.99
N LEU A 437 2.32 -15.78 9.57
CA LEU A 437 1.43 -14.90 8.83
C LEU A 437 1.61 -13.46 9.30
N GLY A 438 2.13 -12.63 8.45
CA GLY A 438 2.54 -11.25 8.74
C GLY A 438 1.41 -10.27 9.13
N THR A 439 0.14 -10.70 9.23
CA THR A 439 -1.01 -9.82 9.52
C THR A 439 -1.90 -10.32 10.66
N ALA A 440 -1.48 -11.36 11.40
CA ALA A 440 -2.24 -11.86 12.54
C ALA A 440 -2.18 -10.86 13.72
N ALA A 441 -3.24 -10.82 14.53
CA ALA A 441 -3.30 -9.97 15.70
C ALA A 441 -2.08 -10.21 16.62
N VAL A 442 -1.51 -9.16 17.18
CA VAL A 442 -0.37 -9.27 18.10
C VAL A 442 -0.85 -9.91 19.40
N PRO A 443 -0.17 -10.97 19.92
CA PRO A 443 -0.53 -11.57 21.20
C PRO A 443 -0.51 -10.55 22.35
N THR A 444 -1.55 -10.61 23.18
CA THR A 444 -1.78 -9.78 24.36
C THR A 444 -1.93 -10.66 25.60
N GLY A 445 -2.41 -10.13 26.72
CA GLY A 445 -2.63 -10.92 27.93
C GLY A 445 -1.40 -10.95 28.84
N THR A 446 -1.24 -12.03 29.63
CA THR A 446 -0.23 -12.14 30.68
C THR A 446 0.64 -13.38 30.52
N VAL A 447 1.88 -13.25 30.96
CA VAL A 447 2.81 -14.38 31.11
C VAL A 447 3.25 -14.53 32.55
N GLU A 448 3.47 -15.76 32.99
CA GLU A 448 3.98 -16.12 34.31
C GLU A 448 5.26 -16.92 34.15
N ILE A 449 6.27 -16.64 34.96
CA ILE A 449 7.50 -17.43 35.02
C ILE A 449 7.42 -18.40 36.18
N MET A 450 7.62 -19.67 35.90
CA MET A 450 7.58 -20.76 36.88
C MET A 450 8.95 -21.43 37.02
N ALA A 451 9.33 -21.75 38.25
CA ALA A 451 10.46 -22.62 38.57
C ALA A 451 9.93 -23.84 39.35
N GLY A 452 9.79 -24.98 38.69
CA GLY A 452 9.09 -26.13 39.27
C GLY A 452 7.62 -25.81 39.60
N GLY A 453 7.23 -25.69 40.82
CA GLY A 453 5.88 -25.27 41.22
C GLY A 453 5.79 -23.82 41.73
N LEU A 454 6.90 -23.11 41.78
CA LEU A 454 7.00 -21.75 42.33
C LEU A 454 6.83 -20.69 41.22
N SER A 455 5.91 -19.75 41.44
CA SER A 455 5.80 -18.56 40.59
C SER A 455 6.91 -17.57 40.94
N LEU A 456 7.68 -17.18 39.93
CA LEU A 456 8.74 -16.17 40.04
C LEU A 456 8.24 -14.76 39.69
N GLY A 457 7.03 -14.65 39.18
CA GLY A 457 6.37 -13.38 38.85
C GLY A 457 5.53 -13.48 37.59
N THR A 458 4.66 -12.47 37.41
CA THR A 458 3.77 -12.30 36.26
C THR A 458 3.94 -10.93 35.65
N ALA A 459 3.72 -10.81 34.35
CA ALA A 459 3.70 -9.52 33.64
C ALA A 459 2.74 -9.54 32.46
N GLY A 460 2.15 -8.40 32.14
CA GLY A 460 1.39 -8.18 30.90
C GLY A 460 2.31 -8.09 29.69
N LEU A 461 1.83 -8.58 28.55
CA LEU A 461 2.51 -8.43 27.27
C LEU A 461 2.34 -6.98 26.74
N SER A 462 3.45 -6.41 26.30
CA SER A 462 3.48 -5.19 25.50
C SER A 462 4.19 -5.52 24.18
N ASN A 463 3.50 -5.34 23.05
CA ASN A 463 4.00 -5.76 21.74
C ASN A 463 4.52 -7.22 21.74
N ALA A 464 3.69 -8.11 22.26
CA ALA A 464 4.00 -9.55 22.39
C ALA A 464 5.25 -9.88 23.25
N ARG A 465 5.72 -8.97 24.08
CA ARG A 465 6.92 -9.12 24.92
C ARG A 465 6.60 -8.80 26.36
N ALA A 466 7.29 -9.48 27.28
CA ALA A 466 7.30 -9.15 28.70
C ALA A 466 8.69 -9.35 29.28
N ILE A 467 9.01 -8.58 30.31
CA ILE A 467 10.22 -8.76 31.11
C ILE A 467 9.78 -8.91 32.57
N ILE A 468 10.21 -10.00 33.21
CA ILE A 468 9.91 -10.30 34.61
C ILE A 468 11.20 -10.36 35.39
N ALA A 469 11.38 -9.45 36.33
CA ALA A 469 12.52 -9.44 37.23
C ALA A 469 12.19 -10.20 38.53
N THR A 470 13.14 -10.99 39.02
CA THR A 470 12.99 -11.77 40.25
C THR A 470 14.30 -11.91 40.97
N THR A 471 14.23 -12.07 42.31
CA THR A 471 15.33 -12.44 43.20
C THR A 471 15.06 -13.76 43.93
N GLN A 472 13.97 -14.46 43.58
CA GLN A 472 13.46 -15.62 44.33
C GLN A 472 14.23 -16.91 44.07
N LEU A 473 15.17 -16.94 43.09
CA LEU A 473 16.02 -18.08 42.86
C LEU A 473 17.18 -18.08 43.86
N THR A 474 16.92 -18.65 45.04
CA THR A 474 17.88 -18.69 46.16
C THR A 474 18.55 -20.06 46.36
N ALA A 475 17.93 -21.16 45.91
CA ALA A 475 18.50 -22.49 45.99
C ALA A 475 19.59 -22.67 44.93
N ALA A 476 20.78 -23.08 45.33
CA ALA A 476 21.85 -23.40 44.36
C ALA A 476 21.54 -24.72 43.65
N GLY A 477 21.90 -24.76 42.35
CA GLY A 477 21.70 -25.93 41.50
C GLY A 477 20.94 -25.58 40.20
N PRO A 478 20.59 -26.59 39.41
CA PRO A 478 19.84 -26.39 38.17
C PRO A 478 18.35 -26.19 38.46
N HIS A 479 17.75 -25.20 37.82
CA HIS A 479 16.31 -24.92 37.87
C HIS A 479 15.74 -24.97 36.46
N ALA A 480 14.66 -25.73 36.27
CA ALA A 480 13.86 -25.72 35.06
C ALA A 480 12.88 -24.56 35.13
N ILE A 481 13.12 -23.53 34.33
CA ILE A 481 12.28 -22.34 34.23
C ILE A 481 11.35 -22.47 33.03
N VAL A 482 10.06 -22.24 33.22
CA VAL A 482 9.05 -22.24 32.16
C VAL A 482 8.28 -20.93 32.20
N ALA A 483 8.12 -20.32 31.04
CA ALA A 483 7.21 -19.20 30.88
C ALA A 483 5.85 -19.74 30.39
N ARG A 484 4.79 -19.42 31.13
CA ARG A 484 3.39 -19.78 30.82
C ARG A 484 2.67 -18.55 30.29
N TYR A 485 2.15 -18.66 29.10
CA TYR A 485 1.25 -17.66 28.50
C TYR A 485 -0.19 -18.12 28.75
N GLY A 486 -1.02 -17.25 29.34
CA GLY A 486 -2.41 -17.57 29.67
C GLY A 486 -3.37 -17.58 28.46
N GLY A 487 -2.90 -17.17 27.28
CA GLY A 487 -3.73 -16.95 26.11
C GLY A 487 -4.38 -15.55 26.11
N ASP A 488 -5.05 -15.23 25.03
CA ASP A 488 -5.91 -14.04 24.89
C ASP A 488 -7.14 -14.36 24.03
N ALA A 489 -7.84 -13.34 23.54
CA ALA A 489 -9.01 -13.53 22.69
C ALA A 489 -8.67 -14.24 21.37
N ASN A 490 -7.45 -14.11 20.86
CA ASN A 490 -7.02 -14.59 19.56
C ASN A 490 -6.12 -15.83 19.62
N TYR A 491 -5.47 -16.08 20.76
CA TYR A 491 -4.46 -17.12 20.90
C TYR A 491 -4.70 -18.02 22.09
N LEU A 492 -4.46 -19.30 21.89
CA LEU A 492 -4.47 -20.31 22.94
C LEU A 492 -3.32 -20.10 23.92
N ALA A 493 -3.52 -20.56 25.17
CA ALA A 493 -2.47 -20.66 26.14
C ALA A 493 -1.34 -21.59 25.65
N ALA A 494 -0.10 -21.25 26.00
CA ALA A 494 1.08 -22.04 25.66
C ALA A 494 2.19 -21.88 26.70
N ASP A 495 3.01 -22.90 26.82
CA ASP A 495 4.19 -22.89 27.68
C ASP A 495 5.46 -22.81 26.80
N SER A 496 6.52 -22.16 27.29
CA SER A 496 7.85 -22.26 26.69
C SER A 496 8.44 -23.64 26.91
N GLY A 497 9.42 -24.01 26.11
CA GLY A 497 10.34 -25.08 26.50
C GLY A 497 11.00 -24.74 27.86
N ALA A 498 11.37 -25.79 28.62
CA ALA A 498 12.08 -25.59 29.86
C ALA A 498 13.47 -24.98 29.63
N TRP A 499 13.71 -23.83 30.22
CA TRP A 499 15.03 -23.16 30.23
C TRP A 499 15.84 -23.67 31.44
N ALA A 500 17.01 -24.23 31.19
CA ALA A 500 17.89 -24.69 32.27
C ALA A 500 18.66 -23.48 32.83
N GLN A 501 18.25 -22.98 33.98
CA GLN A 501 18.91 -21.93 34.75
C GLN A 501 19.80 -22.53 35.81
N THR A 502 21.08 -22.27 35.78
CA THR A 502 22.00 -22.68 36.86
C THR A 502 22.14 -21.55 37.86
N VAL A 503 21.95 -21.87 39.14
CA VAL A 503 22.17 -20.95 40.25
C VAL A 503 23.40 -21.42 41.05
N GLU A 504 24.40 -20.57 41.08
CA GLU A 504 25.59 -20.77 41.91
C GLU A 504 25.32 -20.35 43.37
N PRO A 505 26.05 -20.89 44.34
CA PRO A 505 25.95 -20.41 45.73
C PRO A 505 26.23 -18.91 45.82
N ALA A 506 25.65 -18.27 46.83
CA ALA A 506 25.95 -16.86 47.11
C ALA A 506 27.48 -16.67 47.27
N ALA A 507 27.98 -15.55 46.76
CA ALA A 507 29.39 -15.25 47.01
C ALA A 507 29.66 -15.26 48.50
N PRO A 508 30.75 -15.90 48.96
CA PRO A 508 31.09 -15.80 50.36
C PRO A 508 31.16 -14.31 50.75
N ALA A 509 30.58 -14.00 51.92
CA ALA A 509 30.69 -12.64 52.43
C ALA A 509 32.19 -12.25 52.45
N PRO A 510 32.54 -11.05 52.02
CA PRO A 510 33.92 -10.60 52.11
C PRO A 510 34.39 -10.84 53.53
N ALA A 511 35.45 -11.64 53.67
CA ALA A 511 36.01 -11.91 55.00
C ALA A 511 36.21 -10.55 55.67
N THR A 512 35.59 -10.35 56.82
CA THR A 512 35.85 -9.16 57.61
C THR A 512 37.34 -9.08 57.78
N ALA A 513 37.93 -8.07 57.20
CA ALA A 513 39.35 -7.84 57.31
C ALA A 513 39.68 -7.86 58.83
N THR A 514 40.37 -8.88 59.28
CA THR A 514 40.89 -8.90 60.63
C THR A 514 41.75 -7.62 60.74
N PRO A 515 41.47 -6.75 61.71
CA PRO A 515 42.30 -5.56 61.85
C PRO A 515 43.75 -6.02 62.00
N VAL A 516 44.61 -5.66 61.08
CA VAL A 516 46.06 -5.87 61.15
C VAL A 516 46.51 -5.15 62.41
N PRO A 517 47.15 -5.83 63.38
CA PRO A 517 47.66 -5.16 64.56
C PRO A 517 48.54 -3.98 64.13
N ALA A 518 48.25 -2.83 64.66
CA ALA A 518 49.09 -1.66 64.38
C ALA A 518 50.54 -1.98 64.73
N LEU A 519 51.38 -1.93 63.73
CA LEU A 519 52.81 -2.05 64.00
C LEU A 519 53.20 -1.07 65.06
N GLY A 520 53.73 -1.59 66.18
CA GLY A 520 54.24 -0.73 67.24
C GLY A 520 55.33 0.23 66.72
N PRO A 521 55.72 1.23 67.48
CA PRO A 521 56.63 2.28 67.02
C PRO A 521 57.89 1.84 66.30
N TRP A 522 58.31 0.59 66.62
CA TRP A 522 59.49 -0.06 65.98
C TRP A 522 59.22 -0.61 64.56
N GLY A 523 58.01 -1.04 64.29
CA GLY A 523 57.60 -1.51 62.96
C GLY A 523 57.51 -0.38 61.92
N VAL A 524 57.10 0.80 62.34
CA VAL A 524 57.04 2.00 61.48
C VAL A 524 58.44 2.47 61.09
N LEU A 525 59.41 2.30 61.99
CA LEU A 525 60.80 2.65 61.71
C LEU A 525 61.45 1.73 60.67
N LEU A 526 61.11 0.43 60.70
CA LEU A 526 61.64 -0.56 59.74
C LEU A 526 61.06 -0.33 58.32
N CYS A 527 59.82 0.06 58.20
CA CYS A 527 59.22 0.40 56.90
C CYS A 527 59.79 1.71 56.31
N ALA A 528 60.11 2.70 57.16
CA ALA A 528 60.72 3.93 56.70
C ALA A 528 62.16 3.73 56.19
N VAL A 529 62.91 2.77 56.75
CA VAL A 529 64.28 2.47 56.29
C VAL A 529 64.28 1.66 54.99
N LEU A 530 63.30 0.78 54.78
CA LEU A 530 63.17 0.01 53.55
C LEU A 530 62.65 0.82 52.34
N THR A 531 61.77 1.82 52.59
CA THR A 531 61.30 2.72 51.53
C THR A 531 62.34 3.79 51.15
N GLY A 532 63.23 4.18 52.08
CA GLY A 532 64.34 5.07 51.80
C GLY A 532 65.43 4.46 50.90
N TRP A 533 65.59 3.12 50.94
CA TRP A 533 66.56 2.41 50.08
C TRP A 533 66.05 2.11 48.68
N ALA A 534 64.73 1.98 48.47
CA ALA A 534 64.12 1.79 47.15
C ALA A 534 64.08 3.10 46.34
N GLY A 535 64.05 4.26 46.99
CA GLY A 535 64.01 5.57 46.34
C GLY A 535 65.33 6.03 45.71
N LEU A 536 66.48 5.43 46.12
CA LEU A 536 67.80 5.82 45.59
C LEU A 536 68.24 5.06 44.34
N ARG A 537 67.51 4.06 43.87
CA ARG A 537 67.89 3.30 42.65
C ARG A 537 67.11 3.65 41.38
N LEU A 538 66.21 4.61 41.40
CA LEU A 538 65.37 5.00 40.26
C LEU A 538 65.72 6.37 39.65
N ARG A 539 66.94 6.93 39.97
CA ARG A 539 67.45 8.11 39.28
C ARG A 539 68.77 7.84 38.58
N ARG A 540 68.79 7.00 37.56
CA ARG A 540 69.78 7.02 36.45
C ARG A 540 69.26 6.04 35.38
N VAL A 541 68.43 6.53 34.47
CA VAL A 541 68.44 6.22 33.04
C VAL A 541 67.38 7.09 32.39
N HIS A 542 67.77 8.25 31.95
CA HIS A 542 67.23 8.94 30.76
C HIS A 542 68.26 10.05 30.44
N GLY A 543 69.06 9.75 29.46
CA GLY A 543 69.98 10.68 28.84
C GLY A 543 70.65 9.93 27.66
N THR A 544 69.98 9.95 26.57
CA THR A 544 70.40 10.28 25.20
C THR A 544 69.25 9.92 24.27
#